data_253279dfe9f2ee3ddc0a3174c754efdb
#
_entry.id   253279dfe9f2ee3ddc0a3174c754efdb
#
_cell.length_a   1.000
_cell.length_b   1.000
_cell.length_c   1.000
_cell.angle_alpha   90.00
_cell.angle_beta   90.00
_cell.angle_gamma   90.00
#
_symmetry.space_group_name_H-M   'P 1'
#
loop_
_entity.id
_entity.type
_entity.pdbx_description
1 polymer ?
#
loop_
_entity_poly.entity_id
_entity_poly.type
_entity_poly.pdbx_seq_one_letter_code
_entity_poly.pdbx_strand_id
1 'polypeptide(L)'
;NMENFRMIRKQRHLFEEYLHRHGLPQKALFVSRYPQSSDLRKWLTSISNKYIHFGDFDLAGIHIFLSEFQKYLGEERTYYLIPDDISSRLKHGSTNRYDEQYLRFKETNTDIEELQLLIDFINRERKGYDQEGYINPITD
;
A
#
# COMPACT_ATOMS: atom_id res chain seq x y z
N ASN A 1 -7.94 -4.06 -4.42
CA ASN A 1 -8.95 -3.47 -5.30
C ASN A 1 -8.98 -4.20 -6.65
N MET A 2 -10.18 -4.52 -7.15
CA MET A 2 -10.36 -5.29 -8.41
C MET A 2 -9.97 -4.50 -9.65
N GLU A 3 -10.22 -3.19 -9.66
CA GLU A 3 -9.88 -2.35 -10.80
C GLU A 3 -8.37 -2.27 -11.02
N ASN A 4 -7.61 -2.04 -9.96
CA ASN A 4 -6.14 -2.10 -10.03
C ASN A 4 -5.65 -3.47 -10.52
N PHE A 5 -6.25 -4.56 -10.04
CA PHE A 5 -5.87 -5.90 -10.47
C PHE A 5 -6.12 -6.12 -11.97
N ARG A 6 -7.25 -5.66 -12.51
CA ARG A 6 -7.54 -5.71 -13.95
C ARG A 6 -6.58 -4.88 -14.78
N MET A 7 -6.12 -3.76 -14.24
CA MET A 7 -5.27 -2.79 -14.92
C MET A 7 -3.78 -2.94 -14.64
N ILE A 8 -3.38 -4.07 -14.03
CA ILE A 8 -2.01 -4.30 -13.54
C ILE A 8 -0.94 -4.13 -14.62
N ARG A 9 -1.26 -4.47 -15.87
CA ARG A 9 -0.33 -4.31 -17.00
C ARG A 9 0.03 -2.84 -17.26
N LYS A 10 -0.91 -1.91 -17.02
CA LYS A 10 -0.68 -0.46 -17.15
C LYS A 10 0.17 0.11 -16.02
N GLN A 11 0.17 -0.58 -14.88
CA GLN A 11 0.90 -0.17 -13.68
C GLN A 11 2.24 -0.92 -13.53
N ARG A 12 2.63 -1.74 -14.51
CA ARG A 12 3.79 -2.62 -14.44
C ARG A 12 5.07 -1.88 -14.03
N HIS A 13 5.33 -0.71 -14.62
CA HIS A 13 6.49 0.11 -14.33
C HIS A 13 6.59 0.47 -12.83
N LEU A 14 5.47 0.76 -12.20
CA LEU A 14 5.40 1.09 -10.77
C LEU A 14 5.94 -0.05 -9.90
N PHE A 15 5.55 -1.28 -10.20
CA PHE A 15 6.02 -2.46 -9.46
C PHE A 15 7.48 -2.76 -9.78
N GLU A 16 7.89 -2.69 -11.04
CA GLU A 16 9.27 -2.94 -11.47
C GLU A 16 10.25 -1.94 -10.82
N GLU A 17 9.92 -0.66 -10.79
CA GLU A 17 10.72 0.37 -10.13
C GLU A 17 10.88 0.10 -8.64
N TYR A 18 9.78 -0.24 -7.96
CA TYR A 18 9.80 -0.57 -6.54
C TYR A 18 10.65 -1.81 -6.25
N LEU A 19 10.44 -2.90 -7.00
CA LEU A 19 11.22 -4.14 -6.87
C LEU A 19 12.72 -3.89 -7.07
N HIS A 20 13.08 -3.13 -8.08
CA HIS A 20 14.48 -2.79 -8.37
C HIS A 20 15.10 -1.96 -7.23
N ARG A 21 14.41 -0.93 -6.77
CA ARG A 21 14.88 -0.05 -5.69
C ARG A 21 15.15 -0.80 -4.38
N HIS A 22 14.34 -1.80 -4.06
CA HIS A 22 14.47 -2.61 -2.85
C HIS A 22 15.28 -3.90 -3.03
N GLY A 23 15.90 -4.11 -4.18
CA GLY A 23 16.68 -5.32 -4.46
C GLY A 23 15.86 -6.61 -4.44
N LEU A 24 14.57 -6.52 -4.77
CA LEU A 24 13.65 -7.65 -4.75
C LEU A 24 13.62 -8.38 -6.11
N PRO A 25 13.24 -9.68 -6.15
CA PRO A 25 13.12 -10.43 -7.40
C PRO A 25 12.15 -9.75 -8.37
N GLN A 26 12.52 -9.69 -9.66
CA GLN A 26 11.73 -9.01 -10.70
C GLN A 26 10.51 -9.82 -11.16
N LYS A 27 10.44 -11.12 -10.83
CA LYS A 27 9.27 -11.94 -11.12
C LYS A 27 8.31 -11.89 -9.93
N ALA A 28 7.12 -11.35 -10.15
CA ALA A 28 6.09 -11.23 -9.14
C ALA A 28 4.83 -11.99 -9.54
N LEU A 29 4.21 -12.66 -8.56
CA LEU A 29 2.85 -13.17 -8.67
C LEU A 29 1.92 -12.10 -8.11
N PHE A 30 0.94 -11.68 -8.91
CA PHE A 30 -0.07 -10.73 -8.48
C PHE A 30 -1.29 -11.48 -7.97
N VAL A 31 -1.73 -11.12 -6.76
CA VAL A 31 -2.87 -11.74 -6.12
C VAL A 31 -3.86 -10.67 -5.70
N SER A 32 -5.13 -10.83 -6.06
CA SER A 32 -6.19 -9.95 -5.59
C SER A 32 -6.59 -10.31 -4.16
N ARG A 33 -6.70 -9.31 -3.31
CA ARG A 33 -7.27 -9.46 -1.97
C ARG A 33 -8.81 -9.56 -1.98
N TYR A 34 -9.44 -9.22 -3.08
CA TYR A 34 -10.89 -9.26 -3.22
C TYR A 34 -11.39 -10.60 -3.83
N PRO A 35 -12.47 -11.22 -3.30
CA PRO A 35 -13.14 -10.86 -2.06
C PRO A 35 -12.26 -11.11 -0.83
N GLN A 36 -12.45 -10.32 0.21
CA GLN A 36 -11.64 -10.45 1.43
C GLN A 36 -11.89 -11.81 2.09
N SER A 37 -10.82 -12.57 2.30
CA SER A 37 -10.87 -13.93 2.83
C SER A 37 -9.70 -14.19 3.78
N SER A 38 -9.98 -14.91 4.88
CA SER A 38 -8.93 -15.41 5.78
C SER A 38 -8.02 -16.42 5.11
N ASP A 39 -8.46 -17.06 4.03
CA ASP A 39 -7.70 -18.10 3.33
C ASP A 39 -6.49 -17.53 2.60
N LEU A 40 -6.59 -16.31 2.08
CA LEU A 40 -5.42 -15.62 1.51
C LEU A 40 -4.29 -15.49 2.55
N ARG A 41 -4.61 -15.05 3.75
CA ARG A 41 -3.62 -14.90 4.83
C ARG A 41 -3.02 -16.24 5.24
N LYS A 42 -3.84 -17.28 5.37
CA LYS A 42 -3.38 -18.64 5.67
C LYS A 42 -2.42 -19.14 4.60
N TRP A 43 -2.79 -18.98 3.33
CA TRP A 43 -1.93 -19.36 2.22
C TRP A 43 -0.61 -18.59 2.20
N LEU A 44 -0.64 -17.26 2.37
CA LEU A 44 0.56 -16.43 2.45
C LEU A 44 1.47 -16.84 3.61
N THR A 45 0.91 -17.28 4.74
CA THR A 45 1.69 -17.79 5.88
C THR A 45 2.36 -19.14 5.55
N SER A 46 1.78 -19.94 4.67
CA SER A 46 2.32 -21.26 4.28
C SER A 46 3.48 -21.20 3.29
N ILE A 47 3.76 -20.04 2.70
CA ILE A 47 4.85 -19.81 1.76
C ILE A 47 5.88 -18.83 2.34
N SER A 48 7.14 -18.90 1.86
CA SER A 48 8.23 -18.07 2.33
C SER A 48 8.53 -16.86 1.44
N ASN A 49 7.74 -16.63 0.41
CA ASN A 49 7.93 -15.53 -0.54
C ASN A 49 7.87 -14.15 0.14
N LYS A 50 8.59 -13.19 -0.40
CA LYS A 50 8.41 -11.78 -0.04
C LYS A 50 6.98 -11.34 -0.40
N TYR A 51 6.36 -10.58 0.48
CA TYR A 51 5.02 -10.04 0.29
C TYR A 51 5.08 -8.53 0.11
N ILE A 52 4.50 -8.05 -0.99
CA ILE A 52 4.41 -6.62 -1.27
C ILE A 52 2.95 -6.23 -1.29
N HIS A 53 2.58 -5.34 -0.39
CA HIS A 53 1.23 -4.81 -0.29
C HIS A 53 1.09 -3.55 -1.13
N PHE A 54 0.16 -3.57 -2.05
CA PHE A 54 -0.28 -2.37 -2.76
C PHE A 54 -1.70 -2.02 -2.32
N GLY A 55 -1.79 -1.04 -1.45
CA GLY A 55 -3.04 -0.58 -0.81
C GLY A 55 -3.28 0.91 -1.01
N ASP A 56 -4.34 1.41 -0.39
CA ASP A 56 -4.64 2.84 -0.38
C ASP A 56 -3.64 3.60 0.50
N PHE A 57 -3.24 4.78 0.04
CA PHE A 57 -2.32 5.66 0.76
C PHE A 57 -3.09 6.53 1.73
N ASP A 58 -3.63 5.89 2.76
CA ASP A 58 -4.38 6.49 3.85
C ASP A 58 -4.13 5.72 5.16
N LEU A 59 -4.59 6.28 6.28
CA LEU A 59 -4.35 5.67 7.59
C LEU A 59 -4.97 4.27 7.72
N ALA A 60 -6.16 4.06 7.16
CA ALA A 60 -6.83 2.77 7.20
C ALA A 60 -6.10 1.71 6.36
N GLY A 61 -5.63 2.05 5.16
CA GLY A 61 -4.89 1.15 4.28
C GLY A 61 -3.56 0.70 4.91
N ILE A 62 -2.83 1.63 5.52
CA ILE A 62 -1.59 1.31 6.22
C ILE A 62 -1.88 0.47 7.47
N HIS A 63 -2.91 0.81 8.23
CA HIS A 63 -3.32 0.02 9.41
C HIS A 63 -3.66 -1.43 9.03
N ILE A 64 -4.38 -1.66 7.94
CA ILE A 64 -4.68 -2.99 7.41
C ILE A 64 -3.39 -3.77 7.14
N PHE A 65 -2.43 -3.15 6.44
CA PHE A 65 -1.14 -3.79 6.17
C PHE A 65 -0.43 -4.20 7.46
N LEU A 66 -0.31 -3.31 8.42
CA LEU A 66 0.40 -3.57 9.67
C LEU A 66 -0.30 -4.64 10.53
N SER A 67 -1.61 -4.56 10.67
CA SER A 67 -2.38 -5.43 11.57
C SER A 67 -2.79 -6.77 10.97
N GLU A 68 -3.02 -6.84 9.64
CA GLU A 68 -3.52 -8.06 8.99
C GLU A 68 -2.45 -8.83 8.20
N PHE A 69 -1.37 -8.17 7.78
CA PHE A 69 -0.33 -8.81 6.97
C PHE A 69 1.01 -8.85 7.69
N GLN A 70 1.61 -7.72 8.01
CA GLN A 70 2.92 -7.68 8.64
C GLN A 70 2.95 -8.45 9.96
N LYS A 71 1.94 -8.27 10.80
CA LYS A 71 1.82 -8.97 12.09
C LYS A 71 1.88 -10.50 11.95
N TYR A 72 1.33 -11.06 10.86
CA TYR A 72 1.26 -12.51 10.66
C TYR A 72 2.39 -13.08 9.79
N LEU A 73 2.90 -12.29 8.86
CA LEU A 73 3.93 -12.72 7.91
C LEU A 73 5.35 -12.38 8.37
N GLY A 74 5.47 -11.43 9.28
CA GLY A 74 6.75 -10.92 9.77
C GLY A 74 7.26 -9.70 8.99
N GLU A 75 7.94 -8.81 9.71
CA GLU A 75 8.45 -7.56 9.19
C GLU A 75 9.51 -7.78 8.09
N GLU A 76 10.35 -8.80 8.25
CA GLU A 76 11.49 -9.07 7.35
C GLU A 76 11.10 -9.47 5.92
N ARG A 77 9.85 -9.89 5.71
CA ARG A 77 9.38 -10.34 4.39
C ARG A 77 8.22 -9.54 3.84
N THR A 78 7.80 -8.47 4.52
CA THR A 78 6.65 -7.67 4.15
C THR A 78 7.06 -6.25 3.77
N TYR A 79 6.48 -5.75 2.69
CA TYR A 79 6.76 -4.43 2.12
C TYR A 79 5.45 -3.73 1.79
N TYR A 80 5.35 -2.45 2.09
CA TYR A 80 4.29 -1.59 1.59
C TYR A 80 4.79 -0.85 0.37
N LEU A 81 4.16 -1.04 -0.78
CA LEU A 81 4.60 -0.39 -2.02
C LEU A 81 4.32 1.10 -1.94
N ILE A 82 5.37 1.91 -1.95
CA ILE A 82 5.33 3.37 -1.91
C ILE A 82 5.93 3.91 -3.20
N PRO A 83 5.10 4.42 -4.13
CA PRO A 83 5.60 5.03 -5.36
C PRO A 83 6.35 6.33 -5.11
N ASP A 84 7.33 6.65 -5.95
CA ASP A 84 8.17 7.84 -5.80
C ASP A 84 7.37 9.16 -5.84
N ASP A 85 6.28 9.18 -6.59
CA ASP A 85 5.44 10.36 -6.80
C ASP A 85 4.28 10.50 -5.78
N ILE A 86 4.22 9.62 -4.76
CA ILE A 86 3.09 9.61 -3.80
C ILE A 86 2.91 10.95 -3.08
N SER A 87 3.99 11.64 -2.75
CA SER A 87 3.93 12.94 -2.07
C SER A 87 3.23 13.99 -2.92
N SER A 88 3.46 14.00 -4.23
CA SER A 88 2.77 14.86 -5.18
C SER A 88 1.28 14.50 -5.29
N ARG A 89 0.98 13.21 -5.39
CA ARG A 89 -0.40 12.72 -5.51
C ARG A 89 -1.23 12.96 -4.26
N LEU A 90 -0.67 12.78 -3.08
CA LEU A 90 -1.35 13.03 -1.82
C LEU A 90 -1.83 14.47 -1.66
N LYS A 91 -1.11 15.46 -2.21
CA LYS A 91 -1.56 16.86 -2.22
C LYS A 91 -2.92 17.05 -2.92
N HIS A 92 -3.23 16.17 -3.86
CA HIS A 92 -4.51 16.14 -4.57
C HIS A 92 -5.49 15.09 -4.01
N GLY A 93 -5.16 14.49 -2.86
CA GLY A 93 -5.98 13.49 -2.20
C GLY A 93 -7.22 14.06 -1.50
N SER A 94 -7.95 13.17 -0.83
CA SER A 94 -9.21 13.47 -0.16
C SER A 94 -9.00 13.82 1.32
N THR A 95 -9.38 15.04 1.71
CA THR A 95 -9.45 15.48 3.12
C THR A 95 -10.59 14.77 3.85
N ASN A 96 -11.74 14.60 3.21
CA ASN A 96 -12.87 13.91 3.82
C ASN A 96 -12.50 12.49 4.25
N ARG A 97 -11.79 11.76 3.40
CA ARG A 97 -11.31 10.41 3.73
C ARG A 97 -10.41 10.43 4.96
N TYR A 98 -9.48 11.37 5.05
CA TYR A 98 -8.62 11.52 6.21
C TYR A 98 -9.43 11.80 7.48
N ASP A 99 -10.34 12.76 7.44
CA ASP A 99 -11.14 13.15 8.60
C ASP A 99 -12.04 12.02 9.10
N GLU A 100 -12.64 11.24 8.21
CA GLU A 100 -13.44 10.05 8.54
C GLU A 100 -12.62 8.95 9.23
N GLN A 101 -11.35 8.82 8.88
CA GLN A 101 -10.46 7.77 9.38
C GLN A 101 -9.69 8.19 10.63
N TYR A 102 -9.45 9.49 10.82
CA TYR A 102 -8.48 10.01 11.77
C TYR A 102 -8.73 9.51 13.20
N LEU A 103 -9.93 9.66 13.73
CA LEU A 103 -10.22 9.26 15.11
C LEU A 103 -9.97 7.77 15.38
N ARG A 104 -10.19 6.94 14.37
CA ARG A 104 -10.03 5.49 14.48
C ARG A 104 -8.58 5.04 14.31
N PHE A 105 -7.82 5.71 13.48
CA PHE A 105 -6.49 5.25 13.05
C PHE A 105 -5.34 6.21 13.38
N LYS A 106 -5.57 7.27 14.14
CA LYS A 106 -4.57 8.28 14.49
C LYS A 106 -3.33 7.74 15.20
N GLU A 107 -3.45 6.60 15.89
CA GLU A 107 -2.34 5.96 16.59
C GLU A 107 -1.54 5.01 15.68
N THR A 108 -1.84 4.96 14.39
CA THR A 108 -1.09 4.14 13.44
C THR A 108 0.35 4.64 13.33
N ASN A 109 1.30 3.77 13.65
CA ASN A 109 2.74 4.05 13.59
C ASN A 109 3.51 2.76 13.30
N THR A 110 4.77 2.89 12.91
CA THR A 110 5.66 1.76 12.59
C THR A 110 7.12 2.15 12.74
N ASP A 111 7.98 1.15 13.00
CA ASP A 111 9.44 1.33 13.02
C ASP A 111 10.06 1.30 11.61
N ILE A 112 9.29 0.98 10.58
CA ILE A 112 9.74 1.05 9.19
C ILE A 112 9.81 2.51 8.75
N GLU A 113 11.02 3.05 8.62
CA GLU A 113 11.27 4.47 8.36
C GLU A 113 10.49 5.01 7.14
N GLU A 114 10.58 4.33 6.01
CA GLU A 114 9.89 4.75 4.76
C GLU A 114 8.37 4.84 4.94
N LEU A 115 7.79 3.86 5.63
CA LEU A 115 6.35 3.83 5.87
C LEU A 115 5.93 4.85 6.94
N GLN A 116 6.76 5.09 7.96
CA GLN A 116 6.49 6.13 8.96
C GLN A 116 6.52 7.52 8.32
N LEU A 117 7.47 7.79 7.43
CA LEU A 117 7.50 9.06 6.68
C LEU A 117 6.23 9.26 5.85
N LEU A 118 5.68 8.20 5.27
CA LEU A 118 4.38 8.28 4.58
C LEU A 118 3.23 8.60 5.54
N ILE A 119 3.18 7.96 6.71
CA ILE A 119 2.17 8.25 7.75
C ILE A 119 2.26 9.71 8.19
N ASP A 120 3.46 10.21 8.45
CA ASP A 120 3.70 11.60 8.87
C ASP A 120 3.26 12.58 7.78
N PHE A 121 3.50 12.24 6.52
CA PHE A 121 3.08 13.06 5.38
C PHE A 121 1.55 13.08 5.25
N ILE A 122 0.87 11.94 5.37
CA ILE A 122 -0.59 11.83 5.39
C ILE A 122 -1.18 12.70 6.51
N ASN A 123 -0.63 12.62 7.71
CA ASN A 123 -1.09 13.42 8.85
C ASN A 123 -0.86 14.92 8.66
N ARG A 124 0.28 15.31 8.09
CA ARG A 124 0.61 16.70 7.81
C ARG A 124 -0.30 17.33 6.75
N GLU A 125 -0.51 16.62 5.65
CA GLU A 125 -1.36 17.10 4.56
C GLU A 125 -2.86 16.93 4.86
N ARG A 126 -3.21 16.08 5.84
CA ARG A 126 -4.59 15.69 6.18
C ARG A 126 -5.35 15.17 4.97
N LYS A 127 -4.74 14.25 4.25
CA LYS A 127 -5.28 13.68 3.01
C LYS A 127 -4.98 12.19 2.90
N GLY A 128 -5.92 11.47 2.25
CA GLY A 128 -5.72 10.12 1.78
C GLY A 128 -5.80 10.05 0.26
N TYR A 129 -5.13 9.08 -0.36
CA TYR A 129 -5.09 8.88 -1.80
C TYR A 129 -5.37 7.43 -2.16
N ASP A 130 -6.32 7.23 -3.07
CA ASP A 130 -6.68 5.89 -3.54
C ASP A 130 -5.62 5.30 -4.46
N GLN A 131 -5.30 4.03 -4.26
CA GLN A 131 -4.45 3.29 -5.21
C GLN A 131 -5.01 3.29 -6.64
N GLU A 132 -6.34 3.42 -6.81
CA GLU A 132 -6.96 3.53 -8.14
C GLU A 132 -6.51 4.76 -8.91
N GLY A 133 -6.07 5.81 -8.24
CA GLY A 133 -5.50 6.99 -8.88
C GLY A 133 -4.27 6.69 -9.75
N TYR A 134 -3.63 5.54 -9.53
CA TYR A 134 -2.49 5.09 -10.35
C TYR A 134 -2.92 4.42 -11.67
N ILE A 135 -4.20 4.14 -11.87
CA ILE A 135 -4.72 3.60 -13.13
C ILE A 135 -4.72 4.67 -14.22
N ASN A 136 -5.04 5.90 -13.83
CA ASN A 136 -5.12 7.03 -14.73
C ASN A 136 -3.89 7.92 -14.57
N PRO A 137 -3.26 8.38 -15.67
CA PRO A 137 -2.20 9.37 -15.59
C PRO A 137 -2.74 10.64 -14.93
N ILE A 138 -1.87 11.31 -14.15
CA ILE A 138 -2.19 12.66 -13.70
C ILE A 138 -2.29 13.52 -14.96
N THR A 139 -3.48 14.00 -15.26
CA THR A 139 -3.63 15.10 -16.21
C THR A 139 -3.24 16.38 -15.47
N ASP A 140 -2.10 16.94 -15.84
CA ASP A 140 -1.68 18.26 -15.39
C ASP A 140 -2.68 19.35 -15.81
#